data_955661059a2ca0c02712ee7e8d8c721e
#
_entry.id   955661059a2ca0c02712ee7e8d8c721e
#
_cell.length_a   1.000
_cell.length_b   1.000
_cell.length_c   1.000
_cell.angle_alpha   90.00
_cell.angle_beta   90.00
_cell.angle_gamma   90.00
#
_symmetry.space_group_name_H-M   'P 1'
#
loop_
_entity.id
_entity.type
_entity.pdbx_description
1 polymer ?
#
loop_
_entity_poly.entity_id
_entity_poly.type
_entity_poly.pdbx_seq_one_letter_code
_entity_poly.pdbx_strand_id
1 'polypeptide(L)'
;MDDLGERQAERLELFQGSLTYEDPRLEGYDAAVLMEVIEHVDPSRLGAVEHVVFGSARPGAVLVTTPNADYNPRYEHLVGMRHPDHRFEWSRAEFAAWAGGVAERHGYTVELRGIGDPDPELGPPTQLGVFRRG
;
A
#
# COMPACT_ATOMS: atom_id res chain seq x y z
N MET A 1 10.63 -19.23 15.30
CA MET A 1 10.16 -17.83 15.35
C MET A 1 10.99 -16.95 14.46
N ASP A 2 12.31 -17.03 14.60
CA ASP A 2 13.21 -16.22 13.79
C ASP A 2 13.09 -16.53 12.29
N ASP A 3 12.87 -17.80 11.94
CA ASP A 3 12.65 -18.17 10.55
C ASP A 3 11.46 -17.48 9.92
N LEU A 4 10.39 -17.29 10.68
CA LEU A 4 9.20 -16.60 10.18
C LEU A 4 9.50 -15.13 9.94
N GLY A 5 10.21 -14.46 10.85
CA GLY A 5 10.61 -13.07 10.67
C GLY A 5 11.55 -12.88 9.50
N GLU A 6 12.52 -13.77 9.32
CA GLU A 6 13.44 -13.72 8.20
C GLU A 6 12.72 -13.92 6.86
N ARG A 7 11.78 -14.86 6.80
CA ARG A 7 10.98 -15.09 5.60
C ARG A 7 10.11 -13.89 5.25
N GLN A 8 9.55 -13.24 6.26
CA GLN A 8 8.76 -12.03 6.03
C GLN A 8 9.63 -10.89 5.51
N ALA A 9 10.84 -10.72 6.04
CA ALA A 9 11.77 -9.71 5.58
C ALA A 9 12.19 -9.96 4.13
N GLU A 10 12.53 -11.19 3.79
CA GLU A 10 12.87 -11.56 2.42
C GLU A 10 11.74 -11.28 1.44
N ARG A 11 10.51 -11.49 1.86
CA ARG A 11 9.34 -11.25 1.02
C ARG A 11 9.03 -9.79 0.83
N LEU A 12 9.27 -8.98 1.84
CA LEU A 12 9.15 -7.53 1.68
C LEU A 12 10.15 -7.03 0.65
N GLU A 13 11.37 -7.57 0.65
CA GLU A 13 12.36 -7.24 -0.38
C GLU A 13 11.91 -7.68 -1.77
N LEU A 14 11.29 -8.86 -1.89
CA LEU A 14 10.74 -9.32 -3.15
C LEU A 14 9.65 -8.40 -3.67
N PHE A 15 8.76 -7.94 -2.79
CA PHE A 15 7.73 -7.00 -3.19
C PHE A 15 8.33 -5.68 -3.68
N GLN A 16 9.35 -5.18 -3.02
CA GLN A 16 10.02 -3.95 -3.45
C GLN A 16 10.76 -4.13 -4.77
N GLY A 17 11.38 -5.29 -4.99
CA GLY A 17 12.16 -5.55 -6.19
C GLY A 17 11.36 -6.07 -7.38
N SER A 18 10.24 -6.73 -7.13
CA SER A 18 9.48 -7.45 -8.17
C SER A 18 8.00 -7.45 -7.89
N LEU A 19 7.40 -6.28 -7.75
CA LEU A 19 6.00 -6.10 -7.38
C LEU A 19 5.00 -6.76 -8.34
N THR A 20 5.41 -7.03 -9.57
CA THR A 20 4.56 -7.67 -10.58
C THR A 20 4.82 -9.15 -10.75
N TYR A 21 5.71 -9.72 -9.94
CA TYR A 21 6.10 -11.13 -10.05
C TYR A 21 5.27 -12.00 -9.13
N GLU A 22 4.65 -13.05 -9.66
CA GLU A 22 3.93 -14.03 -8.87
C GLU A 22 4.92 -15.06 -8.31
N ASP A 23 4.87 -15.25 -6.99
CA ASP A 23 5.72 -16.21 -6.31
C ASP A 23 4.86 -17.09 -5.41
N PRO A 24 4.73 -18.40 -5.73
CA PRO A 24 3.92 -19.32 -4.91
C PRO A 24 4.35 -19.39 -3.45
N ARG A 25 5.59 -19.03 -3.14
CA ARG A 25 6.07 -19.01 -1.76
C ARG A 25 5.36 -17.96 -0.90
N LEU A 26 4.68 -16.99 -1.53
CA LEU A 26 3.95 -15.96 -0.81
C LEU A 26 2.55 -16.40 -0.38
N GLU A 27 2.03 -17.49 -0.95
CA GLU A 27 0.73 -18.00 -0.58
C GLU A 27 0.67 -18.46 0.87
N GLY A 28 -0.44 -18.18 1.52
CA GLY A 28 -0.68 -18.65 2.88
C GLY A 28 0.01 -17.83 3.96
N TYR A 29 0.64 -16.70 3.63
CA TYR A 29 1.21 -15.82 4.64
C TYR A 29 0.11 -15.14 5.43
N ASP A 30 0.40 -14.93 6.72
CA ASP A 30 -0.54 -14.26 7.60
C ASP A 30 -0.67 -12.78 7.29
N ALA A 31 0.43 -12.13 6.91
CA ALA A 31 0.42 -10.70 6.61
C ALA A 31 1.46 -10.32 5.55
N ALA A 32 1.13 -9.32 4.76
CA ALA A 32 2.07 -8.65 3.85
C ALA A 32 2.03 -7.15 4.14
N VAL A 33 3.16 -6.47 3.96
CA VAL A 33 3.28 -5.03 4.22
C VAL A 33 3.86 -4.35 2.99
N LEU A 34 3.13 -3.36 2.48
CA LEU A 34 3.55 -2.52 1.36
C LEU A 34 3.70 -1.09 1.87
N MET A 35 4.85 -0.79 2.49
CA MET A 35 5.11 0.52 3.07
C MET A 35 5.77 1.44 2.05
N GLU A 36 5.05 2.51 1.66
CA GLU A 36 5.56 3.49 0.71
C GLU A 36 6.03 2.84 -0.59
N VAL A 37 5.21 1.92 -1.15
CA VAL A 37 5.55 1.14 -2.33
C VAL A 37 4.71 1.52 -3.53
N ILE A 38 3.38 1.60 -3.38
CA ILE A 38 2.47 1.73 -4.53
C ILE A 38 2.69 3.02 -5.31
N GLU A 39 3.09 4.10 -4.65
CA GLU A 39 3.33 5.39 -5.30
C GLU A 39 4.56 5.38 -6.23
N HIS A 40 5.42 4.36 -6.11
CA HIS A 40 6.57 4.18 -6.98
C HIS A 40 6.25 3.30 -8.20
N VAL A 41 5.03 2.77 -8.27
CA VAL A 41 4.58 1.91 -9.35
C VAL A 41 3.81 2.74 -10.37
N ASP A 42 4.09 2.56 -11.66
CA ASP A 42 3.27 3.21 -12.68
C ASP A 42 1.81 2.78 -12.53
N PRO A 43 0.86 3.73 -12.61
CA PRO A 43 -0.56 3.39 -12.47
C PRO A 43 -1.03 2.26 -13.38
N SER A 44 -0.43 2.15 -14.58
CA SER A 44 -0.75 1.08 -15.53
C SER A 44 -0.35 -0.31 -15.03
N ARG A 45 0.52 -0.38 -14.01
CA ARG A 45 1.01 -1.64 -13.44
C ARG A 45 0.42 -1.97 -12.09
N LEU A 46 -0.39 -1.08 -11.53
CA LEU A 46 -1.02 -1.33 -10.23
C LEU A 46 -1.94 -2.56 -10.24
N GLY A 47 -2.59 -2.82 -11.36
CA GLY A 47 -3.41 -4.02 -11.50
C GLY A 47 -2.63 -5.30 -11.34
N ALA A 48 -1.39 -5.34 -11.82
CA ALA A 48 -0.51 -6.50 -11.64
C ALA A 48 -0.08 -6.66 -10.19
N VAL A 49 0.22 -5.56 -9.50
CA VAL A 49 0.54 -5.58 -8.07
C VAL A 49 -0.65 -6.09 -7.27
N GLU A 50 -1.82 -5.58 -7.55
CA GLU A 50 -3.07 -6.02 -6.94
C GLU A 50 -3.27 -7.53 -7.12
N HIS A 51 -3.08 -8.03 -8.33
CA HIS A 51 -3.22 -9.45 -8.63
C HIS A 51 -2.23 -10.30 -7.85
N VAL A 52 -0.97 -9.90 -7.78
CA VAL A 52 0.07 -10.66 -7.06
C VAL A 52 -0.24 -10.73 -5.58
N VAL A 53 -0.56 -9.60 -4.96
CA VAL A 53 -0.75 -9.51 -3.51
C VAL A 53 -2.11 -10.07 -3.08
N PHE A 54 -3.18 -9.56 -3.67
CA PHE A 54 -4.53 -9.87 -3.22
C PHE A 54 -5.17 -11.03 -3.96
N GLY A 55 -4.76 -11.28 -5.18
CA GLY A 55 -5.31 -12.35 -6.02
C GLY A 55 -4.57 -13.67 -5.87
N SER A 56 -3.24 -13.64 -5.89
CA SER A 56 -2.39 -14.84 -5.88
C SER A 56 -1.91 -15.20 -4.48
N ALA A 57 -1.17 -14.32 -3.83
CA ALA A 57 -0.63 -14.56 -2.49
C ALA A 57 -1.72 -14.67 -1.44
N ARG A 58 -2.69 -13.78 -1.48
CA ARG A 58 -3.87 -13.76 -0.60
C ARG A 58 -3.53 -13.94 0.88
N PRO A 59 -2.64 -13.11 1.45
CA PRO A 59 -2.35 -13.21 2.90
C PRO A 59 -3.59 -12.86 3.72
N GLY A 60 -3.61 -13.25 4.98
CA GLY A 60 -4.71 -12.95 5.89
C GLY A 60 -4.92 -11.47 6.13
N ALA A 61 -3.83 -10.71 6.10
CA ALA A 61 -3.87 -9.25 6.23
C ALA A 61 -2.87 -8.61 5.28
N VAL A 62 -3.18 -7.40 4.81
CA VAL A 62 -2.28 -6.58 4.01
C VAL A 62 -2.30 -5.17 4.57
N LEU A 63 -1.12 -4.62 4.84
CA LEU A 63 -0.96 -3.24 5.28
C LEU A 63 -0.35 -2.43 4.14
N VAL A 64 -1.02 -1.37 3.73
CA VAL A 64 -0.54 -0.51 2.64
C VAL A 64 -0.44 0.91 3.15
N THR A 65 0.74 1.51 3.07
CA THR A 65 0.92 2.93 3.38
C THR A 65 1.33 3.70 2.14
N THR A 66 0.84 4.92 2.02
CA THR A 66 1.18 5.80 0.91
C THR A 66 0.98 7.26 1.37
N PRO A 67 1.71 8.23 0.79
CA PRO A 67 1.53 9.63 1.17
C PRO A 67 0.11 10.12 0.92
N ASN A 68 -0.36 11.01 1.79
CA ASN A 68 -1.63 11.71 1.60
C ASN A 68 -1.37 13.02 0.84
N ALA A 69 -1.79 13.07 -0.42
CA ALA A 69 -1.59 14.25 -1.25
C ALA A 69 -2.33 15.47 -0.70
N ASP A 70 -3.43 15.28 0.02
CA ASP A 70 -4.17 16.38 0.65
C ASP A 70 -3.32 17.13 1.67
N TYR A 71 -2.34 16.47 2.28
CA TYR A 71 -1.46 17.07 3.28
C TYR A 71 -0.33 17.90 2.64
N ASN A 72 -0.06 17.74 1.35
CA ASN A 72 1.09 18.38 0.69
C ASN A 72 1.18 19.89 0.87
N PRO A 73 0.07 20.66 0.95
CA PRO A 73 0.16 22.09 1.19
C PRO A 73 0.87 22.50 2.50
N ARG A 74 1.02 21.55 3.45
CA ARG A 74 1.73 21.81 4.70
C ARG A 74 3.25 21.76 4.57
N TYR A 75 3.78 21.28 3.45
CA TYR A 75 5.22 21.25 3.19
C TYR A 75 5.64 22.55 2.49
N GLU A 76 6.50 23.30 3.14
CA GLU A 76 7.03 24.52 2.56
C GLU A 76 7.88 24.20 1.34
N HIS A 77 7.78 25.05 0.33
CA HIS A 77 8.57 24.93 -0.91
C HIS A 77 8.29 23.67 -1.75
N LEU A 78 7.29 22.89 -1.39
CA LEU A 78 6.92 21.73 -2.20
C LEU A 78 6.21 22.19 -3.47
N VAL A 79 6.75 21.74 -4.61
CA VAL A 79 6.14 21.95 -5.93
C VAL A 79 5.86 20.56 -6.52
N GLY A 80 4.59 20.23 -6.71
CA GLY A 80 4.20 18.93 -7.22
C GLY A 80 4.25 17.84 -6.16
N MET A 81 4.78 16.67 -6.52
CA MET A 81 4.86 15.52 -5.62
C MET A 81 6.00 15.65 -4.61
N ARG A 82 5.86 14.95 -3.47
CA ARG A 82 6.82 14.97 -2.38
C ARG A 82 8.19 14.43 -2.77
N HIS A 83 8.24 13.52 -3.74
CA HIS A 83 9.45 12.84 -4.13
C HIS A 83 9.46 12.65 -5.65
N PRO A 84 10.62 12.88 -6.32
CA PRO A 84 10.69 12.75 -7.78
C PRO A 84 10.48 11.32 -8.29
N ASP A 85 10.71 10.31 -7.43
CA ASP A 85 10.50 8.91 -7.80
C ASP A 85 9.04 8.46 -7.68
N HIS A 86 8.17 9.30 -7.12
CA HIS A 86 6.74 8.97 -7.04
C HIS A 86 6.12 9.08 -8.42
N ARG A 87 5.36 8.06 -8.80
CA ARG A 87 4.60 8.04 -10.05
C ARG A 87 3.24 8.70 -9.88
N PHE A 88 2.74 8.71 -8.65
CA PHE A 88 1.51 9.41 -8.27
C PHE A 88 1.52 9.64 -6.77
N GLU A 89 0.65 10.55 -6.33
CA GLU A 89 0.34 10.72 -4.91
C GLU A 89 -1.16 10.93 -4.83
N TRP A 90 -1.83 10.11 -4.05
CA TRP A 90 -3.29 10.12 -3.98
C TRP A 90 -3.82 10.95 -2.82
N SER A 91 -4.93 11.64 -3.07
CA SER A 91 -5.75 12.21 -2.02
C SER A 91 -6.39 11.09 -1.19
N ARG A 92 -6.97 11.46 -0.05
CA ARG A 92 -7.71 10.49 0.77
C ARG A 92 -8.85 9.84 -0.01
N ALA A 93 -9.58 10.62 -0.81
CA ALA A 93 -10.68 10.10 -1.63
C ALA A 93 -10.19 9.11 -2.68
N GLU A 94 -9.07 9.40 -3.32
CA GLU A 94 -8.48 8.53 -4.33
C GLU A 94 -7.99 7.21 -3.72
N PHE A 95 -7.30 7.30 -2.59
CA PHE A 95 -6.82 6.10 -1.90
C PHE A 95 -7.98 5.24 -1.41
N ALA A 96 -9.01 5.87 -0.83
CA ALA A 96 -10.20 5.15 -0.36
C ALA A 96 -10.91 4.44 -1.50
N ALA A 97 -11.01 5.06 -2.66
CA ALA A 97 -11.64 4.45 -3.83
C ALA A 97 -10.85 3.23 -4.32
N TRP A 98 -9.53 3.35 -4.40
CA TRP A 98 -8.67 2.24 -4.80
C TRP A 98 -8.76 1.09 -3.79
N ALA A 99 -8.61 1.40 -2.51
CA ALA A 99 -8.61 0.40 -1.44
C ALA A 99 -9.96 -0.34 -1.36
N GLY A 100 -11.06 0.40 -1.44
CA GLY A 100 -12.39 -0.20 -1.44
C GLY A 100 -12.63 -1.10 -2.64
N GLY A 101 -12.17 -0.70 -3.82
CA GLY A 101 -12.26 -1.51 -5.02
C GLY A 101 -11.46 -2.81 -4.93
N VAL A 102 -10.23 -2.72 -4.41
CA VAL A 102 -9.38 -3.91 -4.20
C VAL A 102 -10.06 -4.87 -3.22
N ALA A 103 -10.54 -4.35 -2.09
CA ALA A 103 -11.20 -5.19 -1.08
C ALA A 103 -12.41 -5.92 -1.67
N GLU A 104 -13.23 -5.20 -2.42
CA GLU A 104 -14.43 -5.78 -3.04
C GLU A 104 -14.08 -6.87 -4.05
N ARG A 105 -13.09 -6.61 -4.92
CA ARG A 105 -12.71 -7.55 -5.98
C ARG A 105 -12.10 -8.85 -5.43
N HIS A 106 -11.44 -8.79 -4.29
CA HIS A 106 -10.66 -9.93 -3.77
C HIS A 106 -11.19 -10.51 -2.47
N GLY A 107 -12.34 -10.06 -2.01
CA GLY A 107 -12.95 -10.64 -0.80
C GLY A 107 -12.25 -10.22 0.50
N TYR A 108 -11.73 -9.00 0.53
CA TYR A 108 -11.14 -8.40 1.73
C TYR A 108 -12.07 -7.34 2.29
N THR A 109 -11.90 -7.02 3.56
CA THR A 109 -12.41 -5.79 4.15
C THR A 109 -11.24 -4.83 4.32
N VAL A 110 -11.50 -3.53 4.30
CA VAL A 110 -10.44 -2.54 4.49
C VAL A 110 -10.85 -1.50 5.52
N GLU A 111 -9.91 -1.18 6.40
CA GLU A 111 -10.04 -0.08 7.36
C GLU A 111 -9.00 0.96 7.00
N LEU A 112 -9.42 2.22 6.88
CA LEU A 112 -8.52 3.32 6.54
C LEU A 112 -8.12 4.06 7.80
N ARG A 113 -6.83 4.30 7.95
CA ARG A 113 -6.25 5.00 9.10
C ARG A 113 -5.23 6.03 8.61
N GLY A 114 -4.80 6.89 9.53
CA GLY A 114 -3.74 7.85 9.27
C GLY A 114 -2.50 7.58 10.09
N ILE A 115 -1.37 8.02 9.58
CA ILE A 115 -0.09 7.95 10.28
C ILE A 115 0.49 9.36 10.33
N GLY A 116 0.96 9.76 11.51
CA GLY A 116 1.48 11.10 11.78
C GLY A 116 0.41 12.02 12.33
N ASP A 117 0.80 13.22 12.74
CA ASP A 117 -0.12 14.19 13.34
C ASP A 117 -1.09 14.73 12.29
N PRO A 118 -2.40 14.54 12.45
CA PRO A 118 -3.35 14.98 11.44
C PRO A 118 -3.58 16.49 11.49
N ASP A 119 -3.67 17.07 10.30
CA ASP A 119 -4.15 18.43 10.15
C ASP A 119 -5.69 18.39 10.20
N PRO A 120 -6.34 19.35 10.88
CA PRO A 120 -7.81 19.35 11.00
C PRO A 120 -8.55 19.35 9.66
N GLU A 121 -7.97 19.94 8.63
CA GLU A 121 -8.60 20.03 7.30
C GLU A 121 -8.02 19.03 6.30
N LEU A 122 -6.72 18.81 6.35
CA LEU A 122 -5.98 18.06 5.33
C LEU A 122 -5.77 16.59 5.72
N GLY A 123 -6.03 16.23 6.97
CA GLY A 123 -5.81 14.89 7.49
C GLY A 123 -4.36 14.59 7.82
N PRO A 124 -4.00 13.33 7.98
CA PRO A 124 -2.63 12.93 8.33
C PRO A 124 -1.68 13.02 7.13
N PRO A 125 -0.36 13.12 7.35
CA PRO A 125 0.60 13.16 6.25
C PRO A 125 0.67 11.84 5.46
N THR A 126 0.43 10.72 6.10
CA THR A 126 0.47 9.40 5.48
C THR A 126 -0.85 8.67 5.73
N GLN A 127 -1.30 7.93 4.73
CA GLN A 127 -2.52 7.12 4.84
C GLN A 127 -2.17 5.64 4.89
N LEU A 128 -2.97 4.89 5.64
CA LEU A 128 -2.81 3.45 5.86
C LEU A 128 -4.12 2.74 5.53
N GLY A 129 -4.01 1.71 4.72
CA GLY A 129 -5.10 0.76 4.51
C GLY A 129 -4.77 -0.55 5.21
N VAL A 130 -5.67 -1.02 6.07
CA VAL A 130 -5.55 -2.32 6.74
C VAL A 130 -6.57 -3.25 6.10
N PHE A 131 -6.10 -4.18 5.30
CA PHE A 131 -6.94 -5.14 4.60
C PHE A 131 -6.94 -6.45 5.37
N ARG A 132 -8.11 -7.02 5.56
CA ARG A 132 -8.27 -8.35 6.17
C ARG A 132 -9.06 -9.24 5.25
N ARG A 133 -8.53 -10.44 5.00
CA ARG A 133 -9.20 -11.41 4.16
C ARG A 133 -10.49 -11.89 4.84
N GLY A 134 -11.56 -11.91 4.08
CA GLY A 134 -12.85 -12.38 4.56
C GLY A 134 -12.97 -13.90 4.63
#